data_a7e6c0c1a7679932d824d5954602945c
#
_entry.id   a7e6c0c1a7679932d824d5954602945c
#
_cell.length_a   1.000
_cell.length_b   1.000
_cell.length_c   1.000
_cell.angle_alpha   90.00
_cell.angle_beta   90.00
_cell.angle_gamma   90.00
#
_symmetry.space_group_name_H-M   'P 1'
#
loop_
_entity.id
_entity.type
_entity.pdbx_description
1 polymer ?
#
loop_
_entity_poly.entity_id
_entity_poly.type
_entity_poly.pdbx_seq_one_letter_code
_entity_poly.pdbx_strand_id
1 'polypeptide(L)'
;MQMVQVDGVDILLVNQDGLHAMQGICSHEYFELDKGFLTAGTLTCALHLSRFDLSSGEPLDPPAELPLEVYPVVVENGRVLIEVPDGPLPISDE
;
A
#
# COMPACT_ATOMS: atom_id res chain seq x y z
N MET A 1 -8.96 2.94 -3.53
CA MET A 1 -7.63 3.18 -2.94
C MET A 1 -7.52 4.61 -2.46
N GLN A 2 -6.79 4.80 -1.40
CA GLN A 2 -6.59 6.13 -0.86
C GLN A 2 -5.12 6.32 -0.48
N MET A 3 -4.52 7.41 -0.98
CA MET A 3 -3.15 7.76 -0.59
C MET A 3 -3.22 8.67 0.63
N VAL A 4 -2.47 8.34 1.66
CA VAL A 4 -2.33 9.19 2.84
C VAL A 4 -0.86 9.43 3.11
N GLN A 5 -0.56 10.54 3.77
CA GLN A 5 0.81 10.86 4.13
C GLN A 5 0.89 10.94 5.65
N VAL A 6 1.77 10.14 6.23
CA VAL A 6 1.94 10.07 7.67
C VAL A 6 3.41 10.29 7.98
N ASP A 7 3.72 11.36 8.70
CA ASP A 7 5.10 11.73 9.04
C ASP A 7 6.01 11.77 7.80
N GLY A 8 5.48 12.31 6.70
CA GLY A 8 6.24 12.42 5.46
C GLY A 8 6.35 11.15 4.64
N VAL A 9 5.69 10.08 5.07
CA VAL A 9 5.70 8.81 4.34
C VAL A 9 4.39 8.65 3.59
N ASP A 10 4.47 8.34 2.30
CA ASP A 10 3.30 8.08 1.48
C ASP A 10 2.86 6.64 1.66
N ILE A 11 1.63 6.46 2.11
CA ILE A 11 1.06 5.14 2.38
C ILE A 11 -0.22 4.99 1.59
N LEU A 12 -0.32 3.88 0.87
CA LEU A 12 -1.52 3.56 0.11
C LEU A 12 -2.41 2.65 0.95
N LEU A 13 -3.66 3.06 1.12
CA LEU A 13 -4.67 2.25 1.79
C LEU A 13 -5.59 1.63 0.77
N VAL A 14 -5.79 0.34 0.88
CA VAL A 14 -6.65 -0.42 -0.02
C VAL A 14 -7.67 -1.19 0.80
N ASN A 15 -8.94 -1.10 0.41
CA ASN A 15 -9.98 -1.89 1.04
C ASN A 15 -10.48 -2.90 0.01
N GLN A 16 -9.92 -4.10 0.06
CA GLN A 16 -10.31 -5.21 -0.80
C GLN A 16 -10.13 -6.50 0.00
N ASP A 17 -11.24 -7.11 0.38
CA ASP A 17 -11.24 -8.28 1.27
C ASP A 17 -10.48 -7.98 2.56
N GLY A 18 -10.74 -6.81 3.15
CA GLY A 18 -10.06 -6.33 4.32
C GLY A 18 -9.19 -5.12 3.98
N LEU A 19 -8.63 -4.51 5.00
CA LEU A 19 -7.80 -3.33 4.85
C LEU A 19 -6.34 -3.73 4.63
N HIS A 20 -5.71 -3.09 3.66
CA HIS A 20 -4.30 -3.28 3.37
C HIS A 20 -3.61 -1.92 3.38
N ALA A 21 -2.40 -1.87 3.91
CA ALA A 21 -1.58 -0.66 3.89
C ALA A 21 -0.22 -1.02 3.32
N MET A 22 0.29 -0.20 2.41
CA MET A 22 1.57 -0.46 1.77
C MET A 22 2.22 0.85 1.36
N GLN A 23 3.49 0.77 0.95
CA GLN A 23 4.15 1.98 0.47
C GLN A 23 3.35 2.56 -0.70
N GLY A 24 3.27 3.88 -0.75
CA GLY A 24 2.45 4.55 -1.76
C GLY A 24 3.15 4.77 -3.09
N ILE A 25 4.46 4.59 -3.13
CA ILE A 25 5.25 4.85 -4.32
C ILE A 25 5.77 3.52 -4.86
N CYS A 26 5.72 3.36 -6.18
CA CYS A 26 6.18 2.12 -6.82
C CYS A 26 7.64 1.83 -6.48
N SER A 27 7.97 0.55 -6.26
CA SER A 27 9.33 0.14 -5.92
C SER A 27 10.30 0.25 -7.10
N HIS A 28 9.77 0.27 -8.32
CA HIS A 28 10.58 0.35 -9.52
C HIS A 28 11.02 1.78 -9.82
N GLU A 29 10.06 2.71 -9.85
CA GLU A 29 10.33 4.11 -10.12
C GLU A 29 9.38 4.97 -9.30
N TYR A 30 9.70 6.25 -9.15
CA TYR A 30 8.81 7.15 -8.45
C TYR A 30 7.52 7.33 -9.24
N PHE A 31 6.46 6.70 -8.76
CA PHE A 31 5.15 6.81 -9.36
C PHE A 31 4.11 6.48 -8.28
N GLU A 32 3.11 7.34 -8.16
CA GLU A 32 2.09 7.19 -7.14
C GLU A 32 1.18 6.01 -7.47
N LEU A 33 1.14 5.03 -6.58
CA LEU A 33 0.40 3.78 -6.82
C LEU A 33 -1.11 3.95 -6.79
N ASP A 34 -1.62 5.05 -6.20
CA ASP A 34 -3.06 5.31 -6.21
C ASP A 34 -3.60 5.61 -7.61
N LYS A 35 -2.73 5.84 -8.57
CA LYS A 35 -3.12 6.03 -9.97
C LYS A 35 -3.16 4.73 -10.75
N GLY A 36 -2.85 3.63 -10.10
CA GLY A 36 -2.88 2.32 -10.74
C GLY A 36 -4.23 1.65 -10.64
N PHE A 37 -4.25 0.34 -10.80
CA PHE A 37 -5.46 -0.44 -10.85
C PHE A 37 -5.47 -1.55 -9.82
N LEU A 38 -6.67 -1.87 -9.33
CA LEU A 38 -6.88 -3.03 -8.49
C LEU A 38 -7.63 -4.08 -9.28
N THR A 39 -7.14 -5.31 -9.23
CA THR A 39 -7.90 -6.49 -9.64
C THR A 39 -7.86 -7.44 -8.45
N ALA A 40 -8.59 -8.53 -8.50
CA ALA A 40 -8.70 -9.42 -7.34
C ALA A 40 -7.32 -9.81 -6.80
N GLY A 41 -6.95 -9.27 -5.63
CA GLY A 41 -5.70 -9.59 -4.96
C GLY A 41 -4.45 -8.98 -5.56
N THR A 42 -4.58 -8.09 -6.56
CA THR A 42 -3.43 -7.56 -7.30
C THR A 42 -3.53 -6.06 -7.47
N LEU A 43 -2.41 -5.37 -7.24
CA LEU A 43 -2.27 -3.94 -7.51
C LEU A 43 -1.33 -3.75 -8.70
N THR A 44 -1.77 -3.01 -9.70
CA THR A 44 -0.98 -2.74 -10.90
C THR A 44 -0.51 -1.30 -10.90
N CYS A 45 0.80 -1.09 -11.01
CA CYS A 45 1.37 0.24 -11.17
C CYS A 45 1.09 0.72 -12.61
N ALA A 46 0.53 1.92 -12.76
CA ALA A 46 0.15 2.40 -14.08
C ALA A 46 1.32 2.79 -14.96
N LEU A 47 2.49 3.01 -14.38
CA LEU A 47 3.63 3.50 -15.16
C LEU A 47 4.15 2.46 -16.16
N HIS A 48 4.40 1.24 -15.69
CA HIS A 48 4.90 0.17 -16.56
C HIS A 48 4.06 -1.10 -16.47
N LEU A 49 2.89 -1.00 -15.83
CA LEU A 49 1.95 -2.11 -15.66
C LEU A 49 2.52 -3.30 -14.89
N SER A 50 3.50 -3.07 -14.03
CA SER A 50 3.99 -4.10 -13.12
C SER A 50 2.92 -4.40 -12.09
N ARG A 51 2.67 -5.69 -11.83
CA ARG A 51 1.69 -6.12 -10.86
C ARG A 51 2.37 -6.55 -9.57
N PHE A 52 1.70 -6.29 -8.47
CA PHE A 52 2.17 -6.67 -7.14
C PHE A 52 1.08 -7.42 -6.42
N ASP A 53 1.46 -8.44 -5.65
CA ASP A 53 0.52 -9.15 -4.80
C ASP A 53 0.08 -8.21 -3.67
N LEU A 54 -1.23 -8.07 -3.50
CA LEU A 54 -1.78 -7.11 -2.55
C LEU A 54 -1.45 -7.46 -1.10
N SER A 55 -1.41 -8.74 -0.75
CA SER A 55 -1.16 -9.12 0.63
C SER A 55 0.30 -9.20 1.00
N SER A 56 1.20 -9.51 0.07
CA SER A 56 2.62 -9.65 0.37
C SER A 56 3.48 -8.51 -0.17
N GLY A 57 2.97 -7.76 -1.16
CA GLY A 57 3.76 -6.75 -1.83
C GLY A 57 4.73 -7.30 -2.86
N GLU A 58 4.75 -8.62 -3.07
CA GLU A 58 5.70 -9.23 -4.01
C GLU A 58 5.43 -8.81 -5.44
N PRO A 59 6.48 -8.47 -6.22
CA PRO A 59 6.29 -8.15 -7.62
C PRO A 59 5.98 -9.41 -8.42
N LEU A 60 4.97 -9.31 -9.28
CA LEU A 60 4.55 -10.43 -10.13
C LEU A 60 5.06 -10.32 -11.54
N ASP A 61 5.40 -9.11 -11.99
CA ASP A 61 5.88 -8.86 -13.34
C ASP A 61 7.04 -7.88 -13.33
N PRO A 62 7.96 -8.02 -14.31
CA PRO A 62 8.94 -6.96 -14.52
C PRO A 62 8.22 -5.70 -15.04
N PRO A 63 8.82 -4.52 -14.99
CA PRO A 63 10.20 -4.30 -14.56
C PRO A 63 10.40 -4.20 -13.04
N ALA A 64 9.34 -4.25 -12.25
CA ALA A 64 9.49 -4.20 -10.80
C ALA A 64 10.17 -5.48 -10.31
N GLU A 65 11.21 -5.33 -9.51
CA GLU A 65 11.98 -6.44 -8.96
C GLU A 65 11.96 -6.46 -7.44
N LEU A 66 11.68 -5.32 -6.81
CA LEU A 66 11.63 -5.21 -5.36
C LEU A 66 10.18 -5.25 -4.88
N PRO A 67 9.90 -5.94 -3.77
CA PRO A 67 8.55 -5.94 -3.24
C PRO A 67 8.17 -4.56 -2.71
N LEU A 68 6.87 -4.30 -2.66
CA LEU A 68 6.35 -3.13 -1.96
C LEU A 68 6.40 -3.43 -0.47
N GLU A 69 6.73 -2.42 0.32
CA GLU A 69 6.65 -2.56 1.76
C GLU A 69 5.19 -2.60 2.18
N VAL A 70 4.81 -3.61 2.94
CA VAL A 70 3.45 -3.81 3.42
C VAL A 70 3.45 -3.60 4.92
N TYR A 71 2.46 -2.86 5.42
CA TYR A 71 2.35 -2.53 6.83
C TYR A 71 1.14 -3.23 7.44
N PRO A 72 1.28 -3.88 8.59
CA PRO A 72 0.12 -4.45 9.28
C PRO A 72 -0.89 -3.36 9.65
N VAL A 73 -2.16 -3.70 9.54
CA VAL A 73 -3.25 -2.79 9.87
C VAL A 73 -4.01 -3.35 11.07
N VAL A 74 -4.24 -2.51 12.06
CA VAL A 74 -5.00 -2.88 13.26
C VAL A 74 -6.17 -1.91 13.38
N VAL A 75 -7.35 -2.45 13.64
CA VAL A 75 -8.53 -1.63 13.94
C VAL A 75 -8.81 -1.75 15.42
N GLU A 76 -8.81 -0.62 16.13
CA GLU A 76 -8.91 -0.60 17.56
C GLU A 76 -9.80 0.58 17.98
N ASN A 77 -10.88 0.28 18.66
CA ASN A 77 -11.83 1.31 19.15
C ASN A 77 -12.31 2.22 18.01
N GLY A 78 -12.57 1.66 16.83
CA GLY A 78 -13.03 2.41 15.68
C GLY A 78 -11.94 3.20 14.97
N ARG A 79 -10.68 3.03 15.37
CA ARG A 79 -9.55 3.73 14.78
C ARG A 79 -8.69 2.75 13.97
N VAL A 80 -8.19 3.22 12.84
CA VAL A 80 -7.30 2.43 12.00
C VAL A 80 -5.85 2.83 12.30
N LEU A 81 -5.05 1.86 12.71
CA LEU A 81 -3.64 2.04 13.02
C LEU A 81 -2.80 1.25 12.05
N ILE A 82 -1.69 1.83 11.64
CA ILE A 82 -0.72 1.15 10.79
C ILE A 82 0.56 0.92 11.57
N GLU A 83 1.04 -0.33 11.56
CA GLU A 83 2.30 -0.66 12.19
C GLU A 83 3.45 -0.29 11.26
N VAL A 84 4.23 0.70 11.66
CA VAL A 84 5.43 1.10 10.91
C VAL A 84 6.65 0.88 11.80
N PRO A 85 7.87 0.93 11.27
CA PRO A 85 9.06 0.67 12.09
C PRO A 85 9.16 1.51 13.36
N ASP A 86 8.62 2.71 13.34
CA ASP A 86 8.65 3.61 14.51
C ASP A 86 7.43 3.46 15.43
N GLY A 87 6.62 2.46 15.21
CA GLY A 87 5.44 2.19 16.02
C GLY A 87 4.14 2.41 15.25
N PRO A 88 3.00 2.07 15.88
CA PRO A 88 1.71 2.22 15.22
C PRO A 88 1.35 3.70 15.03
N LEU A 89 0.85 4.03 13.83
CA LEU A 89 0.43 5.39 13.51
C LEU A 89 -1.06 5.39 13.16
N PRO A 90 -1.83 6.33 13.72
CA PRO A 90 -3.25 6.43 13.35
C PRO A 90 -3.38 7.03 11.95
N ILE A 91 -4.24 6.42 11.15
CA ILE A 91 -4.54 6.90 9.80
C ILE A 91 -5.88 7.65 9.79
N SER A 92 -6.81 7.20 10.59
CA SER A 92 -8.14 7.78 10.61
C SER A 92 -8.68 7.77 12.02
N ASP A 93 -9.39 8.84 12.39
CA ASP A 93 -10.04 8.98 13.69
C ASP A 93 -11.54 8.75 13.62
N GLU A 94 -12.04 8.23 12.52
CA GLU A 94 -13.47 8.07 12.33
C GLU A 94 -14.08 6.87 12.92
#